data_b2721ad8257b0b653c00388757b78be9
#
_entry.id   b2721ad8257b0b653c00388757b78be9
#
_cell.length_a   1.000
_cell.length_b   1.000
_cell.length_c   1.000
_cell.angle_alpha   90.00
_cell.angle_beta   90.00
_cell.angle_gamma   90.00
#
_symmetry.space_group_name_H-M   'P 1'
#
loop_
_entity.id
_entity.type
_entity.pdbx_description
1 polymer ?
#
loop_
_entity_poly.entity_id
_entity_poly.type
_entity_poly.pdbx_seq_one_letter_code
_entity_poly.pdbx_strand_id
1 'polypeptide(L)'
;PVETLPFTDVKYWAELQEILDFADENVTSTMFICWGAQAALYYYYGINKHLLDKKLFGVYNNVKCVLHEPLLKGMDDAIQIPHSRHTAIDEDKLKKCPDLEVLVSGEKCGPSIIKSKDNRRIFLTGHSEYDRETLEREYLRDKEKGLEIAPPENYYNADGTINMSWGSTANLLYYNWLNYYVYQVTPFEIDAISK
;
A
#
# COMPACT_ATOMS: atom_id res chain seq x y z
N PRO A 1 0.23 -18.37 6.95
CA PRO A 1 0.79 -17.08 6.51
C PRO A 1 0.68 -16.06 7.64
N VAL A 2 1.70 -15.20 7.81
CA VAL A 2 1.72 -14.14 8.86
C VAL A 2 0.52 -13.21 8.74
N GLU A 3 0.02 -13.04 7.53
CA GLU A 3 -1.09 -12.14 7.22
C GLU A 3 -2.37 -12.44 8.00
N THR A 4 -2.64 -13.71 8.27
CA THR A 4 -3.87 -14.14 8.99
C THR A 4 -3.73 -14.15 10.51
N LEU A 5 -2.50 -14.03 11.04
CA LEU A 5 -2.26 -13.97 12.47
C LEU A 5 -2.60 -12.59 13.05
N PRO A 6 -3.06 -12.49 14.32
CA PRO A 6 -3.01 -11.23 15.05
C PRO A 6 -1.59 -10.65 15.00
N PHE A 7 -1.45 -9.33 14.95
CA PHE A 7 -0.11 -8.71 14.89
C PHE A 7 0.78 -9.10 16.07
N THR A 8 0.19 -9.17 17.28
CA THR A 8 0.88 -9.55 18.52
C THR A 8 1.40 -10.97 18.53
N ASP A 9 0.86 -11.86 17.67
CA ASP A 9 1.27 -13.26 17.56
C ASP A 9 2.36 -13.47 16.50
N VAL A 10 2.74 -12.42 15.81
CA VAL A 10 3.83 -12.45 14.82
C VAL A 10 5.18 -12.49 15.56
N LYS A 11 6.00 -13.49 15.27
CA LYS A 11 7.26 -13.77 16.00
C LYS A 11 8.22 -12.58 16.06
N TYR A 12 8.25 -11.76 15.02
CA TYR A 12 9.12 -10.58 14.93
C TYR A 12 8.36 -9.27 15.20
N TRP A 13 7.22 -9.33 15.89
CA TRP A 13 6.41 -8.13 16.17
C TRP A 13 7.16 -7.09 17.00
N ALA A 14 7.89 -7.51 18.02
CA ALA A 14 8.68 -6.61 18.86
C ALA A 14 9.80 -5.91 18.06
N GLU A 15 10.54 -6.66 17.22
CA GLU A 15 11.56 -6.10 16.35
C GLU A 15 10.96 -5.12 15.32
N LEU A 16 9.79 -5.44 14.78
CA LEU A 16 9.10 -4.54 13.87
C LEU A 16 8.70 -3.23 14.55
N GLN A 17 8.24 -3.28 15.81
CA GLN A 17 7.92 -2.07 16.58
C GLN A 17 9.17 -1.18 16.75
N GLU A 18 10.33 -1.75 17.08
CA GLU A 18 11.60 -1.00 17.17
C GLU A 18 11.96 -0.33 15.83
N ILE A 19 11.74 -1.02 14.70
CA ILE A 19 11.96 -0.46 13.35
C ILE A 19 10.97 0.69 13.07
N LEU A 20 9.71 0.55 13.48
CA LEU A 20 8.69 1.58 13.31
C LEU A 20 9.02 2.82 14.15
N ASP A 21 9.45 2.64 15.40
CA ASP A 21 9.88 3.74 16.27
C ASP A 21 11.11 4.45 15.71
N PHE A 22 12.12 3.68 15.28
CA PHE A 22 13.30 4.25 14.64
C PHE A 22 12.94 5.06 13.38
N ALA A 23 12.04 4.55 12.54
CA ALA A 23 11.58 5.24 11.34
C ALA A 23 10.84 6.54 11.69
N ASP A 24 10.04 6.51 12.75
CA ASP A 24 9.31 7.70 13.21
C ASP A 24 10.23 8.80 13.72
N GLU A 25 11.31 8.45 14.40
CA GLU A 25 12.27 9.41 14.95
C GLU A 25 13.31 9.92 13.93
N ASN A 26 13.73 9.06 12.99
CA ASN A 26 14.92 9.29 12.17
C ASN A 26 14.68 9.43 10.67
N VAL A 27 13.47 9.13 10.18
CA VAL A 27 13.17 9.12 8.74
C VAL A 27 12.17 10.23 8.38
N THR A 28 12.45 10.99 7.35
CA THR A 28 11.62 12.10 6.89
C THR A 28 10.22 11.66 6.49
N SER A 29 10.11 10.58 5.70
CA SER A 29 8.85 9.99 5.27
C SER A 29 9.00 8.49 5.05
N THR A 30 8.00 7.73 5.48
CA THR A 30 7.96 6.27 5.35
C THR A 30 6.75 5.83 4.54
N MET A 31 6.96 4.93 3.57
CA MET A 31 5.90 4.29 2.81
C MET A 31 5.78 2.82 3.22
N PHE A 32 4.60 2.45 3.67
CA PHE A 32 4.27 1.09 4.11
C PHE A 32 3.41 0.41 3.06
N ILE A 33 3.68 -0.88 2.77
CA ILE A 33 3.00 -1.62 1.70
C ILE A 33 2.33 -2.87 2.24
N CYS A 34 1.08 -3.11 1.80
CA CYS A 34 0.25 -4.28 2.06
C CYS A 34 0.18 -4.65 3.55
N TRP A 35 0.68 -5.81 3.95
CA TRP A 35 0.70 -6.23 5.35
C TRP A 35 1.48 -5.26 6.24
N GLY A 36 2.59 -4.69 5.74
CA GLY A 36 3.34 -3.64 6.42
C GLY A 36 2.53 -2.38 6.66
N ALA A 37 1.68 -1.99 5.72
CA ALA A 37 0.75 -0.87 5.89
C ALA A 37 -0.30 -1.17 6.97
N GLN A 38 -0.87 -2.37 6.98
CA GLN A 38 -1.81 -2.79 8.01
C GLN A 38 -1.15 -2.85 9.40
N ALA A 39 0.08 -3.35 9.48
CA ALA A 39 0.85 -3.41 10.73
C ALA A 39 1.15 -2.02 11.30
N ALA A 40 1.57 -1.08 10.44
CA ALA A 40 1.84 0.29 10.84
C ALA A 40 0.56 1.06 11.21
N LEU A 41 -0.56 0.86 10.50
CA LEU A 41 -1.87 1.41 10.88
C LEU A 41 -2.35 0.89 12.24
N TYR A 42 -2.11 -0.38 12.53
CA TYR A 42 -2.39 -0.94 13.84
C TYR A 42 -1.50 -0.34 14.92
N TYR A 43 -0.20 -0.28 14.67
CA TYR A 43 0.78 0.19 15.65
C TYR A 43 0.57 1.67 16.03
N TYR A 44 0.48 2.54 15.03
CA TYR A 44 0.40 3.99 15.27
C TYR A 44 -1.01 4.49 15.62
N TYR A 45 -2.07 3.82 15.12
CA TYR A 45 -3.45 4.34 15.20
C TYR A 45 -4.46 3.35 15.78
N GLY A 46 -4.04 2.14 16.15
CA GLY A 46 -4.94 1.11 16.70
C GLY A 46 -5.95 0.57 15.67
N ILE A 47 -5.74 0.81 14.37
CA ILE A 47 -6.62 0.35 13.30
C ILE A 47 -6.25 -1.08 12.94
N ASN A 48 -7.09 -2.04 13.39
CA ASN A 48 -6.83 -3.45 13.18
C ASN A 48 -7.27 -3.90 11.77
N LYS A 49 -6.88 -5.11 11.41
CA LYS A 49 -7.32 -5.83 10.22
C LYS A 49 -8.37 -6.88 10.56
N HIS A 50 -9.12 -7.32 9.56
CA HIS A 50 -10.02 -8.46 9.62
C HIS A 50 -9.80 -9.36 8.41
N LEU A 51 -10.21 -10.63 8.51
CA LEU A 51 -10.16 -11.59 7.41
C LEU A 51 -11.24 -11.26 6.38
N LEU A 52 -10.89 -11.42 5.11
CA LEU A 52 -11.82 -11.39 3.99
C LEU A 52 -12.40 -12.81 3.77
N ASP A 53 -13.64 -12.89 3.29
CA ASP A 53 -14.27 -14.17 2.92
C ASP A 53 -13.53 -14.88 1.79
N LYS A 54 -12.93 -14.09 0.89
CA LYS A 54 -12.11 -14.57 -0.25
C LYS A 54 -10.87 -13.70 -0.40
N LYS A 55 -9.79 -14.31 -0.89
CA LYS A 55 -8.56 -13.60 -1.26
C LYS A 55 -8.92 -12.49 -2.27
N LEU A 56 -8.55 -11.26 -1.97
CA LEU A 56 -8.57 -10.17 -2.93
C LEU A 56 -7.33 -10.32 -3.81
N PHE A 57 -7.54 -10.75 -5.06
CA PHE A 57 -6.47 -11.15 -5.94
C PHE A 57 -6.69 -10.67 -7.38
N GLY A 58 -5.93 -9.71 -7.83
CA GLY A 58 -6.07 -9.10 -9.15
C GLY A 58 -5.70 -7.63 -9.20
N VAL A 59 -6.13 -6.95 -10.27
CA VAL A 59 -5.95 -5.51 -10.48
C VAL A 59 -7.30 -4.82 -10.37
N TYR A 60 -7.41 -3.86 -9.46
CA TYR A 60 -8.69 -3.21 -9.14
C TYR A 60 -8.67 -1.74 -9.47
N ASN A 61 -9.81 -1.27 -10.00
CA ASN A 61 -10.03 0.14 -10.26
C ASN A 61 -10.30 0.88 -8.96
N ASN A 62 -9.59 1.99 -8.78
CA ASN A 62 -9.73 2.91 -7.67
C ASN A 62 -10.00 4.31 -8.20
N VAL A 63 -10.54 5.17 -7.35
CA VAL A 63 -10.78 6.58 -7.64
C VAL A 63 -10.11 7.47 -6.60
N LYS A 64 -9.77 8.67 -6.99
CA LYS A 64 -9.26 9.69 -6.07
C LYS A 64 -10.38 10.14 -5.14
N CYS A 65 -10.10 10.18 -3.85
CA CYS A 65 -10.97 10.76 -2.82
C CYS A 65 -10.68 12.25 -2.60
N VAL A 66 -9.52 12.72 -3.04
CA VAL A 66 -9.04 14.10 -2.92
C VAL A 66 -8.50 14.60 -4.25
N LEU A 67 -8.69 15.91 -4.55
CA LEU A 67 -8.33 16.47 -5.85
C LEU A 67 -6.93 17.07 -5.90
N HIS A 68 -6.48 17.71 -4.83
CA HIS A 68 -5.24 18.51 -4.78
C HIS A 68 -4.20 17.88 -3.84
N GLU A 69 -3.80 16.65 -4.16
CA GLU A 69 -2.81 15.91 -3.37
C GLU A 69 -1.53 15.74 -4.18
N PRO A 70 -0.37 16.25 -3.70
CA PRO A 70 0.90 16.13 -4.42
C PRO A 70 1.30 14.70 -4.76
N LEU A 71 0.96 13.73 -3.88
CA LEU A 71 1.21 12.31 -4.12
C LEU A 71 0.52 11.79 -5.38
N LEU A 72 -0.64 12.34 -5.72
CA LEU A 72 -1.47 11.91 -6.86
C LEU A 72 -1.30 12.80 -8.11
N LYS A 73 -0.32 13.69 -8.11
CA LYS A 73 -0.08 14.63 -9.21
C LYS A 73 0.23 13.88 -10.50
N GLY A 74 -0.46 14.25 -11.56
CA GLY A 74 -0.29 13.68 -12.91
C GLY A 74 -0.97 12.33 -13.13
N MET A 75 -1.60 11.74 -12.09
CA MET A 75 -2.39 10.52 -12.25
C MET A 75 -3.78 10.83 -12.81
N ASP A 76 -4.35 9.87 -13.53
CA ASP A 76 -5.74 9.89 -13.98
C ASP A 76 -6.71 9.74 -12.80
N ASP A 77 -8.00 10.00 -13.03
CA ASP A 77 -9.03 9.82 -11.98
C ASP A 77 -9.30 8.35 -11.67
N ALA A 78 -9.10 7.47 -12.66
CA ALA A 78 -9.15 6.02 -12.51
C ALA A 78 -7.74 5.46 -12.33
N ILE A 79 -7.49 4.84 -11.18
CA ILE A 79 -6.19 4.34 -10.77
C ILE A 79 -6.26 2.82 -10.63
N GLN A 80 -5.44 2.10 -11.43
CA GLN A 80 -5.37 0.65 -11.32
C GLN A 80 -4.31 0.26 -10.30
N ILE A 81 -4.68 -0.60 -9.33
CA ILE A 81 -3.78 -1.06 -8.27
C ILE A 81 -3.89 -2.59 -8.14
N PRO A 82 -2.75 -3.32 -8.23
CA PRO A 82 -2.71 -4.75 -7.91
C PRO A 82 -2.94 -5.00 -6.42
N HIS A 83 -3.69 -6.08 -6.12
CA HIS A 83 -3.88 -6.57 -4.77
C HIS A 83 -3.69 -8.08 -4.71
N SER A 84 -3.08 -8.56 -3.62
CA SER A 84 -2.96 -9.98 -3.28
C SER A 84 -2.97 -10.11 -1.76
N ARG A 85 -4.17 -10.17 -1.15
CA ARG A 85 -4.31 -10.20 0.30
C ARG A 85 -5.55 -10.96 0.77
N HIS A 86 -5.48 -11.53 1.97
CA HIS A 86 -6.58 -12.21 2.66
C HIS A 86 -7.22 -11.34 3.75
N THR A 87 -6.70 -10.13 3.97
CA THR A 87 -7.14 -9.24 5.03
C THR A 87 -7.46 -7.85 4.52
N ALA A 88 -8.33 -7.13 5.22
CA ALA A 88 -8.61 -5.72 5.02
C ALA A 88 -8.53 -4.98 6.36
N ILE A 89 -8.33 -3.66 6.30
CA ILE A 89 -8.33 -2.77 7.47
C ILE A 89 -9.75 -2.44 7.92
N ASP A 90 -9.91 -2.09 9.20
CA ASP A 90 -11.16 -1.60 9.76
C ASP A 90 -11.44 -0.18 9.25
N GLU A 91 -12.27 -0.09 8.18
CA GLU A 91 -12.60 1.19 7.54
C GLU A 91 -13.37 2.15 8.45
N ASP A 92 -14.19 1.64 9.36
CA ASP A 92 -14.97 2.49 10.28
C ASP A 92 -14.06 3.20 11.28
N LYS A 93 -13.02 2.50 11.75
CA LYS A 93 -11.99 3.12 12.58
C LYS A 93 -11.13 4.09 11.78
N LEU A 94 -10.77 3.73 10.55
CA LEU A 94 -10.02 4.61 9.67
C LEU A 94 -10.75 5.93 9.43
N LYS A 95 -12.04 5.89 9.08
CA LYS A 95 -12.88 7.09 8.86
C LYS A 95 -13.02 7.97 10.10
N LYS A 96 -12.93 7.39 11.28
CA LYS A 96 -13.01 8.11 12.57
C LYS A 96 -11.66 8.64 13.06
N CYS A 97 -10.56 8.24 12.45
CA CYS A 97 -9.23 8.67 12.84
C CYS A 97 -8.94 10.08 12.28
N PRO A 98 -8.82 11.11 13.13
CA PRO A 98 -8.64 12.48 12.66
C PRO A 98 -7.26 12.73 12.05
N ASP A 99 -6.29 11.85 12.32
CA ASP A 99 -4.89 12.01 11.89
C ASP A 99 -4.59 11.36 10.54
N LEU A 100 -5.58 10.70 9.95
CA LEU A 100 -5.45 10.02 8.67
C LEU A 100 -6.37 10.61 7.60
N GLU A 101 -5.96 10.48 6.35
CA GLU A 101 -6.73 10.86 5.17
C GLU A 101 -6.67 9.75 4.13
N VAL A 102 -7.83 9.34 3.60
CA VAL A 102 -7.92 8.41 2.48
C VAL A 102 -7.78 9.19 1.19
N LEU A 103 -6.73 8.91 0.44
CA LEU A 103 -6.43 9.58 -0.82
C LEU A 103 -7.04 8.88 -2.01
N VAL A 104 -7.04 7.54 -1.98
CA VAL A 104 -7.52 6.69 -3.08
C VAL A 104 -8.26 5.48 -2.50
N SER A 105 -9.42 5.17 -3.06
CA SER A 105 -10.23 4.03 -2.65
C SER A 105 -10.92 3.37 -3.84
N GLY A 106 -11.13 2.05 -3.77
CA GLY A 106 -11.88 1.28 -4.76
C GLY A 106 -13.11 0.62 -4.16
N GLU A 107 -14.13 0.39 -4.97
CA GLU A 107 -15.38 -0.23 -4.52
C GLU A 107 -15.15 -1.64 -3.96
N LYS A 108 -14.31 -2.45 -4.62
CA LYS A 108 -14.01 -3.83 -4.21
C LYS A 108 -12.88 -3.94 -3.20
N CYS A 109 -11.88 -3.07 -3.29
CA CYS A 109 -10.66 -3.18 -2.51
C CYS A 109 -10.60 -2.22 -1.31
N GLY A 110 -11.56 -1.31 -1.19
CA GLY A 110 -11.58 -0.31 -0.12
C GLY A 110 -10.44 0.69 -0.21
N PRO A 111 -10.06 1.34 0.89
CA PRO A 111 -8.99 2.31 0.95
C PRO A 111 -7.64 1.71 0.50
N SER A 112 -7.07 2.25 -0.57
CA SER A 112 -5.86 1.73 -1.20
C SER A 112 -4.63 2.60 -0.97
N ILE A 113 -4.81 3.92 -0.89
CA ILE A 113 -3.74 4.86 -0.51
C ILE A 113 -4.27 5.75 0.61
N ILE A 114 -3.57 5.71 1.73
CA ILE A 114 -3.88 6.48 2.94
C ILE A 114 -2.63 7.26 3.33
N LYS A 115 -2.82 8.44 3.89
CA LYS A 115 -1.72 9.30 4.34
C LYS A 115 -1.99 9.83 5.74
N SER A 116 -0.95 9.99 6.56
CA SER A 116 -1.04 10.77 7.79
C SER A 116 -1.08 12.28 7.50
N LYS A 117 -1.80 13.05 8.30
CA LYS A 117 -1.95 14.50 8.09
C LYS A 117 -0.65 15.30 8.29
N ASP A 118 0.30 14.74 9.02
CA ASP A 118 1.65 15.28 9.15
C ASP A 118 2.53 15.04 7.90
N ASN A 119 2.00 14.30 6.90
CA ASN A 119 2.67 13.94 5.66
C ASN A 119 3.87 12.99 5.80
N ARG A 120 4.09 12.41 6.98
CA ARG A 120 5.26 11.56 7.24
C ARG A 120 5.04 10.08 6.93
N ARG A 121 3.78 9.62 6.96
CA ARG A 121 3.45 8.19 6.79
C ARG A 121 2.46 8.00 5.66
N ILE A 122 2.81 7.14 4.70
CA ILE A 122 1.98 6.76 3.57
C ILE A 122 1.74 5.26 3.63
N PHE A 123 0.48 4.84 3.48
CA PHE A 123 0.06 3.45 3.61
C PHE A 123 -0.60 3.00 2.31
N LEU A 124 -0.03 2.01 1.67
CA LEU A 124 -0.54 1.37 0.46
C LEU A 124 -1.09 -0.01 0.83
N THR A 125 -2.38 -0.24 0.72
CA THR A 125 -2.96 -1.57 1.01
C THR A 125 -2.82 -2.54 -0.17
N GLY A 126 -2.51 -2.04 -1.36
CA GLY A 126 -2.19 -2.79 -2.56
C GLY A 126 -0.70 -2.79 -2.86
N HIS A 127 -0.35 -3.25 -4.05
CA HIS A 127 1.01 -3.55 -4.49
C HIS A 127 1.37 -2.79 -5.77
N SER A 128 1.55 -1.47 -5.68
CA SER A 128 1.98 -0.68 -6.85
C SER A 128 3.39 -1.05 -7.34
N GLU A 129 4.21 -1.69 -6.49
CA GLU A 129 5.57 -2.15 -6.79
C GLU A 129 5.62 -3.44 -7.62
N TYR A 130 4.49 -4.11 -7.85
CA TYR A 130 4.48 -5.39 -8.56
C TYR A 130 4.94 -5.25 -10.01
N ASP A 131 5.87 -6.14 -10.39
CA ASP A 131 6.23 -6.37 -11.80
C ASP A 131 5.06 -6.99 -12.57
N ARG A 132 5.17 -6.94 -13.89
CA ARG A 132 4.16 -7.44 -14.84
C ARG A 132 3.71 -8.86 -14.52
N GLU A 133 4.64 -9.77 -14.20
CA GLU A 133 4.37 -11.20 -14.01
C GLU A 133 4.15 -11.59 -12.55
N THR A 134 4.16 -10.68 -11.59
CA THR A 134 4.13 -11.04 -10.16
C THR A 134 2.86 -11.78 -9.77
N LEU A 135 1.68 -11.30 -10.17
CA LEU A 135 0.41 -11.97 -9.89
C LEU A 135 0.29 -13.33 -10.59
N GLU A 136 0.83 -13.45 -11.81
CA GLU A 136 0.86 -14.73 -12.52
C GLU A 136 1.73 -15.76 -11.79
N ARG A 137 2.93 -15.36 -11.37
CA ARG A 137 3.83 -16.21 -10.57
C ARG A 137 3.20 -16.65 -9.25
N GLU A 138 2.47 -15.76 -8.59
CA GLU A 138 1.70 -16.12 -7.39
C GLU A 138 0.59 -17.12 -7.70
N TYR A 139 -0.17 -16.88 -8.76
CA TYR A 139 -1.25 -17.78 -9.20
C TYR A 139 -0.74 -19.19 -9.52
N LEU A 140 0.32 -19.29 -10.32
CA LEU A 140 0.92 -20.56 -10.70
C LEU A 140 1.49 -21.30 -9.49
N ARG A 141 2.22 -20.61 -8.62
CA ARG A 141 2.75 -21.15 -7.36
C ARG A 141 1.65 -21.74 -6.47
N ASP A 142 0.54 -21.02 -6.30
CA ASP A 142 -0.54 -21.43 -5.41
C ASP A 142 -1.33 -22.60 -6.04
N LYS A 143 -1.48 -22.62 -7.35
CA LYS A 143 -2.04 -23.74 -8.12
C LYS A 143 -1.19 -25.00 -8.02
N GLU A 144 0.13 -24.89 -8.15
CA GLU A 144 1.07 -26.02 -7.97
C GLU A 144 1.00 -26.64 -6.57
N LYS A 145 0.69 -25.82 -5.56
CA LYS A 145 0.45 -26.30 -4.18
C LYS A 145 -0.92 -26.96 -3.98
N GLY A 146 -1.73 -27.09 -5.02
CA GLY A 146 -3.07 -27.66 -4.96
C GLY A 146 -4.11 -26.77 -4.26
N LEU A 147 -3.85 -25.46 -4.13
CA LEU A 147 -4.81 -24.53 -3.57
C LEU A 147 -5.90 -24.21 -4.58
N GLU A 148 -7.15 -24.17 -4.14
CA GLU A 148 -8.27 -23.67 -4.93
C GLU A 148 -8.16 -22.14 -5.06
N ILE A 149 -7.55 -21.68 -6.14
CA ILE A 149 -7.38 -20.27 -6.43
C ILE A 149 -7.90 -19.93 -7.83
N ALA A 150 -8.71 -18.88 -7.92
CA ALA A 150 -9.11 -18.32 -9.21
C ALA A 150 -7.96 -17.51 -9.83
N PRO A 151 -7.91 -17.37 -11.16
CA PRO A 151 -6.98 -16.42 -11.80
C PRO A 151 -7.15 -14.99 -11.25
N PRO A 152 -6.10 -14.17 -11.25
CA PRO A 152 -6.20 -12.81 -10.79
C PRO A 152 -7.19 -11.98 -11.64
N GLU A 153 -8.11 -11.28 -10.96
CA GLU A 153 -9.14 -10.47 -11.61
C GLU A 153 -8.51 -9.32 -12.41
N ASN A 154 -9.07 -9.02 -13.60
CA ASN A 154 -8.68 -7.90 -14.48
C ASN A 154 -7.19 -7.86 -14.87
N TYR A 155 -6.52 -8.99 -14.80
CA TYR A 155 -5.09 -9.10 -15.03
C TYR A 155 -4.75 -9.63 -16.41
N TYR A 156 -5.59 -10.52 -16.98
CA TYR A 156 -5.39 -11.04 -18.32
C TYR A 156 -6.30 -10.39 -19.35
N ASN A 157 -5.79 -10.19 -20.54
CA ASN A 157 -6.56 -9.87 -21.74
C ASN A 157 -7.34 -11.08 -22.22
N ALA A 158 -8.26 -10.88 -23.16
CA ALA A 158 -9.06 -11.98 -23.74
C ALA A 158 -8.22 -13.03 -24.49
N ASP A 159 -7.03 -12.67 -24.98
CA ASP A 159 -6.07 -13.53 -25.62
C ASP A 159 -5.13 -14.27 -24.65
N GLY A 160 -5.31 -14.08 -23.34
CA GLY A 160 -4.48 -14.66 -22.27
C GLY A 160 -3.18 -13.94 -21.99
N THR A 161 -2.88 -12.83 -22.68
CA THR A 161 -1.71 -12.00 -22.37
C THR A 161 -1.96 -11.13 -21.12
N ILE A 162 -0.89 -10.75 -20.44
CA ILE A 162 -1.00 -9.90 -19.23
C ILE A 162 -1.32 -8.45 -19.64
N ASN A 163 -2.36 -7.89 -19.03
CA ASN A 163 -2.71 -6.49 -19.12
C ASN A 163 -2.04 -5.70 -18.00
N MET A 164 -0.87 -5.11 -18.26
CA MET A 164 -0.22 -4.24 -17.28
C MET A 164 -0.81 -2.83 -17.32
N SER A 165 -1.78 -2.57 -16.47
CA SER A 165 -2.53 -1.31 -16.43
C SER A 165 -2.15 -0.37 -15.26
N TRP A 166 -1.18 -0.73 -14.43
CA TRP A 166 -0.79 0.03 -13.23
C TRP A 166 0.61 0.68 -13.29
N GLY A 167 1.46 0.30 -14.24
CA GLY A 167 2.88 0.67 -14.25
C GLY A 167 3.14 2.18 -14.31
N SER A 168 2.39 2.93 -15.12
CA SER A 168 2.55 4.39 -15.21
C SER A 168 2.14 5.08 -13.91
N THR A 169 1.03 4.66 -13.31
CA THR A 169 0.54 5.18 -12.04
C THR A 169 1.50 4.85 -10.90
N ALA A 170 2.03 3.63 -10.86
CA ALA A 170 3.04 3.22 -9.90
C ALA A 170 4.30 4.10 -9.98
N ASN A 171 4.82 4.34 -11.18
CA ASN A 171 5.97 5.21 -11.38
C ASN A 171 5.71 6.64 -10.88
N LEU A 172 4.53 7.20 -11.19
CA LEU A 172 4.13 8.52 -10.69
C LEU A 172 4.03 8.54 -9.16
N LEU A 173 3.46 7.50 -8.54
CA LEU A 173 3.32 7.39 -7.10
C LEU A 173 4.69 7.48 -6.39
N TYR A 174 5.65 6.66 -6.81
CA TYR A 174 6.99 6.66 -6.21
C TYR A 174 7.76 7.94 -6.51
N TYR A 175 7.66 8.44 -7.74
CA TYR A 175 8.29 9.71 -8.12
C TYR A 175 7.75 10.86 -7.28
N ASN A 176 6.43 10.98 -7.14
CA ASN A 176 5.79 12.03 -6.36
C ASN A 176 6.14 11.91 -4.88
N TRP A 177 6.15 10.69 -4.32
CA TRP A 177 6.57 10.46 -2.94
C TRP A 177 8.01 10.93 -2.71
N LEU A 178 8.95 10.46 -3.52
CA LEU A 178 10.36 10.85 -3.40
C LEU A 178 10.53 12.36 -3.55
N ASN A 179 9.83 12.98 -4.50
CA ASN A 179 9.97 14.40 -4.77
C ASN A 179 9.33 15.27 -3.68
N TYR A 180 8.05 15.03 -3.35
CA TYR A 180 7.28 15.95 -2.50
C TYR A 180 7.31 15.60 -1.02
N TYR A 181 7.57 14.34 -0.66
CA TYR A 181 7.51 13.85 0.72
C TYR A 181 8.89 13.47 1.29
N VAL A 182 9.91 13.37 0.43
CA VAL A 182 11.29 13.11 0.86
C VAL A 182 12.19 14.28 0.47
N TYR A 183 12.45 14.46 -0.83
CA TYR A 183 13.47 15.39 -1.29
C TYR A 183 13.21 16.85 -0.90
N GLN A 184 11.99 17.36 -1.16
CA GLN A 184 11.66 18.78 -0.91
C GLN A 184 11.48 19.12 0.57
N VAL A 185 11.24 18.13 1.43
CA VAL A 185 10.94 18.35 2.86
C VAL A 185 12.07 17.91 3.80
N THR A 186 13.05 17.15 3.30
CA THR A 186 14.22 16.76 4.10
C THR A 186 15.05 18.01 4.41
N PRO A 187 15.32 18.30 5.69
CA PRO A 187 16.17 19.43 6.06
C PRO A 187 17.56 19.29 5.45
N PHE A 188 18.06 20.37 4.88
CA PHE A 188 19.37 20.42 4.28
C PHE A 188 20.06 21.76 4.54
N GLU A 189 21.20 21.74 5.21
CA GLU A 189 22.02 22.92 5.49
C GLU A 189 23.21 22.97 4.53
N ILE A 190 23.14 23.83 3.51
CA ILE A 190 24.20 24.02 2.51
C ILE A 190 25.53 24.43 3.19
N ASP A 191 25.47 25.27 4.18
CA ASP A 191 26.64 25.80 4.88
C ASP A 191 27.36 24.76 5.77
N ALA A 192 26.67 23.65 6.07
CA ALA A 192 27.25 22.52 6.83
C ALA A 192 28.09 21.56 5.96
N ILE A 193 28.09 21.74 4.64
CA ILE A 193 28.97 20.98 3.74
C ILE A 193 30.39 21.54 3.91
N SER A 194 31.21 20.82 4.66
CA SER A 194 32.64 21.10 4.69
C SER A 194 33.25 20.93 3.28
N LYS A 195 33.92 21.97 2.80
CA LYS A 195 34.68 21.95 1.56
C LYS A 195 35.86 20.99 1.64
#